data_a21b72d943b9bbdfc826d24dcc6e8139
#
_entry.id   a21b72d943b9bbdfc826d24dcc6e8139
#
_cell.length_a   1.000
_cell.length_b   1.000
_cell.length_c   1.000
_cell.angle_alpha   90.00
_cell.angle_beta   90.00
_cell.angle_gamma   90.00
#
_symmetry.space_group_name_H-M   'P 1'
#
loop_
_entity.id
_entity.type
_entity.pdbx_description
1 polymer ?
#
loop_
_entity_poly.entity_id
_entity_poly.type
_entity_poly.pdbx_seq_one_letter_code
_entity_poly.pdbx_strand_id
1 'polypeptide(L)'
;FQNGERRVSVDDYESVDGDEDEQDFTIGKKKNRILLEDMDYISWQKEIKDDLDIIRLLLLMLQSITPEHDSKLQQLITDLKDKFAHPINGNNKKVLVFTAFSDTAEYLYNCLADPIKKEYGLNVALVTGDVEARSTLKLKEKLDFNKVLTLFSPISKEREAVYPHLKDEIDVLIATD
;
A
#
# COMPACT_ATOMS: atom_id res chain seq x y z
N PHE A 1 10.72 -1.05 -21.71
CA PHE A 1 10.20 0.33 -21.68
C PHE A 1 10.12 0.76 -20.22
N GLN A 2 11.09 1.60 -19.77
CA GLN A 2 11.09 2.19 -18.44
C GLN A 2 10.21 3.45 -18.49
N ASN A 3 9.05 3.40 -17.84
CA ASN A 3 8.24 4.59 -17.57
C ASN A 3 8.79 5.29 -16.33
N GLY A 4 9.63 6.28 -16.54
CA GLY A 4 9.99 7.25 -15.53
C GLY A 4 8.86 8.26 -15.35
N GLU A 5 8.06 8.12 -14.31
CA GLU A 5 7.14 9.16 -13.86
C GLU A 5 7.93 10.40 -13.45
N ARG A 6 7.91 11.44 -14.27
CA ARG A 6 8.40 12.77 -13.87
C ARG A 6 7.31 13.46 -13.06
N ARG A 7 7.45 13.47 -11.75
CA ARG A 7 6.73 14.42 -10.90
C ARG A 7 7.24 15.82 -11.22
N VAL A 8 6.40 16.63 -11.84
CA VAL A 8 6.64 18.08 -11.99
C VAL A 8 6.26 18.71 -10.67
N SER A 9 7.23 19.19 -9.89
CA SER A 9 7.00 19.98 -8.70
C SER A 9 6.54 21.39 -9.08
N VAL A 10 5.58 21.92 -8.34
CA VAL A 10 5.10 23.31 -8.49
C VAL A 10 6.19 24.33 -8.14
N ASP A 11 7.25 23.92 -7.43
CA ASP A 11 8.38 24.74 -7.01
C ASP A 11 9.44 24.99 -8.09
N ASP A 12 9.24 24.46 -9.31
CA ASP A 12 10.15 24.66 -10.45
C ASP A 12 9.91 25.99 -11.21
N TYR A 13 9.06 26.88 -10.66
CA TYR A 13 8.88 28.25 -11.18
C TYR A 13 9.92 29.18 -10.53
N GLU A 14 11.16 29.16 -10.98
CA GLU A 14 12.09 30.24 -10.69
C GLU A 14 11.69 31.49 -11.50
N SER A 15 11.31 32.54 -10.79
CA SER A 15 11.24 33.90 -11.33
C SER A 15 12.63 34.31 -11.81
N VAL A 16 12.77 34.53 -13.10
CA VAL A 16 14.00 35.09 -13.67
C VAL A 16 13.98 36.60 -13.37
N ASP A 17 14.87 37.04 -12.45
CA ASP A 17 15.24 38.44 -12.34
C ASP A 17 15.95 38.87 -13.64
N GLY A 18 15.31 39.68 -14.43
CA GLY A 18 15.86 40.25 -15.65
C GLY A 18 14.93 41.36 -16.18
N ASP A 19 15.48 42.52 -16.32
CA ASP A 19 14.99 43.78 -16.81
C ASP A 19 13.54 43.91 -17.31
N GLU A 20 12.92 44.99 -16.90
CA GLU A 20 11.49 45.36 -17.00
C GLU A 20 11.02 45.64 -18.44
N ASP A 21 11.34 44.82 -19.44
CA ASP A 21 10.71 44.92 -20.76
C ASP A 21 10.49 43.53 -21.35
N GLU A 22 9.19 43.19 -21.48
CA GLU A 22 8.66 41.96 -22.11
C GLU A 22 8.91 40.66 -21.31
N GLN A 23 8.03 40.38 -20.36
CA GLN A 23 7.90 39.04 -19.74
C GLN A 23 7.39 38.06 -20.78
N ASP A 24 8.33 37.45 -21.54
CA ASP A 24 8.05 36.28 -22.33
C ASP A 24 7.63 35.12 -21.41
N PHE A 25 6.33 34.92 -21.25
CA PHE A 25 5.81 33.77 -20.54
C PHE A 25 6.16 32.51 -21.29
N THR A 26 7.10 31.71 -20.78
CA THR A 26 7.54 30.46 -21.40
C THR A 26 7.27 29.26 -20.47
N ILE A 27 6.89 28.13 -21.06
CA ILE A 27 6.81 26.83 -20.36
C ILE A 27 7.98 25.96 -20.81
N GLY A 28 8.70 25.32 -19.86
CA GLY A 28 9.75 24.36 -20.12
C GLY A 28 11.14 24.76 -19.61
N LYS A 29 12.06 23.80 -19.54
CA LYS A 29 13.45 24.01 -19.06
C LYS A 29 14.39 24.26 -20.24
N LYS A 30 15.48 24.97 -19.96
CA LYS A 30 16.61 25.48 -20.81
C LYS A 30 16.75 25.04 -22.29
N LYS A 31 16.29 23.84 -22.68
CA LYS A 31 16.41 23.35 -24.08
C LYS A 31 15.09 23.32 -24.86
N ASN A 32 13.97 23.33 -24.18
CA ASN A 32 12.64 23.25 -24.80
C ASN A 32 11.75 24.31 -24.15
N ARG A 33 11.99 25.58 -24.46
CA ARG A 33 11.11 26.68 -24.07
C ARG A 33 10.08 26.89 -25.18
N ILE A 34 8.83 26.93 -24.82
CA ILE A 34 7.72 27.25 -25.73
C ILE A 34 7.09 28.53 -25.20
N LEU A 35 6.96 29.53 -26.04
CA LEU A 35 6.26 30.77 -25.72
C LEU A 35 4.77 30.47 -25.50
N LEU A 36 4.17 31.03 -24.46
CA LEU A 36 2.72 30.85 -24.20
C LEU A 36 1.88 31.44 -25.34
N GLU A 37 2.36 32.47 -26.02
CA GLU A 37 1.68 33.07 -27.18
C GLU A 37 1.59 32.15 -28.41
N ASP A 38 2.52 31.18 -28.50
CA ASP A 38 2.53 30.17 -29.57
C ASP A 38 1.60 28.98 -29.24
N MET A 39 0.93 29.01 -28.10
CA MET A 39 0.10 27.94 -27.62
C MET A 39 -1.32 28.43 -27.35
N ASP A 40 -2.31 27.59 -27.65
CA ASP A 40 -3.68 27.80 -27.18
C ASP A 40 -3.82 27.42 -25.69
N TYR A 41 -3.07 28.14 -24.82
CA TYR A 41 -3.04 27.88 -23.39
C TYR A 41 -4.40 28.10 -22.71
N ILE A 42 -5.27 28.92 -23.30
CA ILE A 42 -6.62 29.20 -22.76
C ILE A 42 -7.49 27.94 -22.88
N SER A 43 -7.50 27.33 -24.07
CA SER A 43 -8.23 26.07 -24.27
C SER A 43 -7.65 24.95 -23.42
N TRP A 44 -6.33 24.83 -23.35
CA TRP A 44 -5.65 23.83 -22.49
C TRP A 44 -5.97 24.04 -21.02
N GLN A 45 -5.94 25.26 -20.52
CA GLN A 45 -6.30 25.54 -19.13
C GLN A 45 -7.74 25.12 -18.81
N LYS A 46 -8.65 25.36 -19.75
CA LYS A 46 -10.05 24.94 -19.61
C LYS A 46 -10.16 23.41 -19.60
N GLU A 47 -9.56 22.73 -20.56
CA GLU A 47 -9.59 21.27 -20.66
C GLU A 47 -9.00 20.61 -19.42
N ILE A 48 -7.82 21.07 -18.96
CA ILE A 48 -7.20 20.54 -17.73
C ILE A 48 -8.08 20.79 -16.51
N LYS A 49 -8.78 21.92 -16.45
CA LYS A 49 -9.70 22.21 -15.36
C LYS A 49 -10.91 21.28 -15.39
N ASP A 50 -11.47 21.05 -16.56
CA ASP A 50 -12.61 20.13 -16.75
C ASP A 50 -12.20 18.70 -16.36
N ASP A 51 -11.01 18.24 -16.78
CA ASP A 51 -10.44 16.95 -16.38
C ASP A 51 -10.23 16.87 -14.87
N LEU A 52 -9.70 17.93 -14.25
CA LEU A 52 -9.51 17.99 -12.80
C LEU A 52 -10.83 17.87 -12.04
N ASP A 53 -11.88 18.50 -12.54
CA ASP A 53 -13.19 18.43 -11.90
C ASP A 53 -13.81 17.04 -12.03
N ILE A 54 -13.60 16.35 -13.16
CA ILE A 54 -13.97 14.93 -13.32
C ILE A 54 -13.20 14.04 -12.33
N ILE A 55 -11.87 14.21 -12.24
CA ILE A 55 -11.04 13.45 -11.31
C ILE A 55 -11.46 13.68 -9.85
N ARG A 56 -11.78 14.92 -9.49
CA ARG A 56 -12.29 15.26 -8.15
C ARG A 56 -13.63 14.56 -7.86
N LEU A 57 -14.53 14.53 -8.83
CA LEU A 57 -15.80 13.82 -8.69
C LEU A 57 -15.57 12.32 -8.47
N LEU A 58 -14.69 11.70 -9.27
CA LEU A 58 -14.31 10.29 -9.12
C LEU A 58 -13.70 10.02 -7.74
N LEU A 59 -12.83 10.92 -7.27
CA LEU A 59 -12.22 10.81 -5.94
C LEU A 59 -13.28 10.84 -4.84
N LEU A 60 -14.25 11.76 -4.92
CA LEU A 60 -15.36 11.83 -3.97
C LEU A 60 -16.20 10.55 -3.96
N MET A 61 -16.47 9.98 -5.14
CA MET A 61 -17.18 8.69 -5.26
C MET A 61 -16.38 7.54 -4.61
N LEU A 62 -15.06 7.49 -4.85
CA LEU A 62 -14.19 6.47 -4.25
C LEU A 62 -14.08 6.60 -2.74
N GLN A 63 -14.02 7.81 -2.21
CA GLN A 63 -13.98 8.07 -0.76
C GLN A 63 -15.24 7.57 -0.02
N SER A 64 -16.36 7.40 -0.72
CA SER A 64 -17.57 6.84 -0.12
C SER A 64 -17.54 5.30 -0.02
N ILE A 65 -16.57 4.65 -0.68
CA ILE A 65 -16.40 3.19 -0.63
C ILE A 65 -15.57 2.83 0.59
N THR A 66 -16.20 2.20 1.56
CA THR A 66 -15.53 1.74 2.79
C THR A 66 -15.28 0.23 2.72
N PRO A 67 -14.42 -0.34 3.60
CA PRO A 67 -14.19 -1.78 3.66
C PRO A 67 -15.46 -2.63 3.80
N GLU A 68 -16.53 -2.09 4.37
CA GLU A 68 -17.83 -2.76 4.50
C GLU A 68 -18.51 -3.00 3.13
N HIS A 69 -18.18 -2.17 2.13
CA HIS A 69 -18.69 -2.32 0.75
C HIS A 69 -17.83 -3.30 -0.08
N ASP A 70 -16.67 -3.72 0.41
CA ASP A 70 -15.82 -4.70 -0.28
C ASP A 70 -16.31 -6.12 -0.01
N SER A 71 -17.10 -6.66 -0.95
CA SER A 71 -17.67 -8.00 -0.84
C SER A 71 -16.61 -9.11 -0.76
N LYS A 72 -15.43 -8.93 -1.39
CA LYS A 72 -14.34 -9.91 -1.32
C LYS A 72 -13.69 -9.91 0.06
N LEU A 73 -13.46 -8.72 0.63
CA LEU A 73 -12.97 -8.60 2.00
C LEU A 73 -13.97 -9.20 3.00
N GLN A 74 -15.28 -8.91 2.84
CA GLN A 74 -16.31 -9.44 3.72
C GLN A 74 -16.39 -10.97 3.65
N GLN A 75 -16.24 -11.55 2.45
CA GLN A 75 -16.18 -12.99 2.28
C GLN A 75 -14.93 -13.56 2.96
N LEU A 76 -13.76 -12.95 2.76
CA LEU A 76 -12.52 -13.38 3.42
C LEU A 76 -12.64 -13.33 4.94
N ILE A 77 -13.24 -12.28 5.50
CA ILE A 77 -13.51 -12.18 6.95
C ILE A 77 -14.39 -13.34 7.42
N THR A 78 -15.42 -13.69 6.66
CA THR A 78 -16.31 -14.81 6.97
C THR A 78 -15.57 -16.13 6.96
N ASP A 79 -14.75 -16.37 5.94
CA ASP A 79 -13.96 -17.61 5.79
C ASP A 79 -12.90 -17.73 6.93
N LEU A 80 -12.28 -16.61 7.32
CA LEU A 80 -11.34 -16.58 8.44
C LEU A 80 -12.02 -16.90 9.76
N LYS A 81 -13.20 -16.32 10.00
CA LYS A 81 -14.00 -16.59 11.21
C LYS A 81 -14.38 -18.07 11.30
N ASP A 82 -14.84 -18.64 10.21
CA ASP A 82 -15.17 -20.07 10.16
C ASP A 82 -13.93 -20.94 10.41
N LYS A 83 -12.81 -20.62 9.74
CA LYS A 83 -11.52 -21.32 9.94
C LYS A 83 -11.04 -21.27 11.39
N PHE A 84 -11.23 -20.15 12.07
CA PHE A 84 -10.81 -20.00 13.49
C PHE A 84 -11.75 -20.73 14.44
N ALA A 85 -13.04 -20.81 14.11
CA ALA A 85 -14.05 -21.54 14.89
C ALA A 85 -13.96 -23.06 14.66
N HIS A 86 -13.70 -23.48 13.43
CA HIS A 86 -13.70 -24.88 13.00
C HIS A 86 -12.38 -25.23 12.29
N PRO A 87 -11.25 -25.30 13.00
CA PRO A 87 -9.96 -25.62 12.39
C PRO A 87 -9.98 -27.05 11.81
N ILE A 88 -9.51 -27.17 10.55
CA ILE A 88 -9.53 -28.46 9.82
C ILE A 88 -8.60 -29.49 10.49
N ASN A 89 -7.43 -29.05 10.98
CA ASN A 89 -6.40 -29.91 11.58
C ASN A 89 -6.25 -29.66 13.07
N GLY A 90 -7.10 -30.26 13.89
CA GLY A 90 -7.09 -30.07 15.34
C GLY A 90 -7.30 -28.61 15.73
N ASN A 91 -6.33 -28.03 16.45
CA ASN A 91 -6.40 -26.62 16.87
C ASN A 91 -5.60 -25.67 15.95
N ASN A 92 -5.20 -26.13 14.76
CA ASN A 92 -4.41 -25.31 13.86
C ASN A 92 -5.23 -24.21 13.18
N LYS A 93 -5.08 -22.98 13.68
CA LYS A 93 -5.73 -21.77 13.15
C LYS A 93 -4.87 -21.00 12.13
N LYS A 94 -3.74 -21.56 11.72
CA LYS A 94 -2.84 -20.88 10.76
C LYS A 94 -3.50 -20.74 9.39
N VAL A 95 -3.36 -19.51 8.84
CA VAL A 95 -3.87 -19.14 7.51
C VAL A 95 -2.80 -18.40 6.74
N LEU A 96 -2.66 -18.73 5.47
CA LEU A 96 -1.83 -18.04 4.53
C LEU A 96 -2.73 -17.40 3.45
N VAL A 97 -2.64 -16.08 3.31
CA VAL A 97 -3.38 -15.31 2.30
C VAL A 97 -2.39 -14.77 1.29
N PHE A 98 -2.50 -15.19 0.04
CA PHE A 98 -1.70 -14.66 -1.06
C PHE A 98 -2.49 -13.66 -1.90
N THR A 99 -1.81 -12.61 -2.32
CA THR A 99 -2.30 -11.63 -3.30
C THR A 99 -1.20 -11.25 -4.28
N ALA A 100 -1.58 -10.92 -5.51
CA ALA A 100 -0.62 -10.54 -6.55
C ALA A 100 -0.02 -9.13 -6.36
N PHE A 101 -0.69 -8.25 -5.59
CA PHE A 101 -0.31 -6.84 -5.47
C PHE A 101 -0.01 -6.45 -4.03
N SER A 102 1.11 -5.73 -3.84
CA SER A 102 1.53 -5.22 -2.53
C SER A 102 0.49 -4.29 -1.89
N ASP A 103 -0.13 -3.41 -2.67
CA ASP A 103 -1.18 -2.50 -2.19
C ASP A 103 -2.39 -3.29 -1.63
N THR A 104 -2.76 -4.39 -2.30
CA THR A 104 -3.83 -5.27 -1.82
C THR A 104 -3.43 -5.98 -0.53
N ALA A 105 -2.19 -6.45 -0.43
CA ALA A 105 -1.68 -7.07 0.80
C ALA A 105 -1.69 -6.09 1.97
N GLU A 106 -1.25 -4.85 1.75
CA GLU A 106 -1.30 -3.80 2.77
C GLU A 106 -2.73 -3.44 3.18
N TYR A 107 -3.62 -3.30 2.22
CA TYR A 107 -5.04 -3.06 2.48
C TYR A 107 -5.65 -4.17 3.36
N LEU A 108 -5.42 -5.43 3.00
CA LEU A 108 -5.89 -6.58 3.78
C LEU A 108 -5.30 -6.58 5.20
N TYR A 109 -4.00 -6.30 5.32
CA TYR A 109 -3.37 -6.22 6.63
C TYR A 109 -3.98 -5.12 7.49
N ASN A 110 -4.19 -3.93 6.94
CA ASN A 110 -4.78 -2.80 7.64
C ASN A 110 -6.23 -3.07 8.09
N CYS A 111 -6.99 -3.84 7.28
CA CYS A 111 -8.36 -4.21 7.63
C CYS A 111 -8.46 -5.37 8.63
N LEU A 112 -7.51 -6.31 8.61
CA LEU A 112 -7.63 -7.60 9.32
C LEU A 112 -6.80 -7.68 10.60
N ALA A 113 -5.62 -7.02 10.65
CA ALA A 113 -4.63 -7.26 11.69
C ALA A 113 -5.16 -6.94 13.09
N ASP A 114 -5.67 -5.75 13.31
CA ASP A 114 -6.18 -5.31 14.61
C ASP A 114 -7.45 -6.06 15.04
N PRO A 115 -8.47 -6.25 14.16
CA PRO A 115 -9.64 -7.03 14.53
C PRO A 115 -9.30 -8.47 14.91
N ILE A 116 -8.48 -9.17 14.12
CA ILE A 116 -8.08 -10.54 14.41
C ILE A 116 -7.32 -10.62 15.75
N LYS A 117 -6.40 -9.70 15.99
CA LYS A 117 -5.65 -9.66 17.24
C LYS A 117 -6.55 -9.42 18.45
N LYS A 118 -7.52 -8.50 18.33
CA LYS A 118 -8.43 -8.16 19.44
C LYS A 118 -9.46 -9.24 19.71
N GLU A 119 -10.06 -9.82 18.68
CA GLU A 119 -11.17 -10.77 18.80
C GLU A 119 -10.70 -12.19 19.10
N TYR A 120 -9.60 -12.64 18.48
CA TYR A 120 -9.12 -14.03 18.55
C TYR A 120 -7.78 -14.19 19.29
N GLY A 121 -7.09 -13.09 19.60
CA GLY A 121 -5.74 -13.14 20.19
C GLY A 121 -4.66 -13.60 19.22
N LEU A 122 -5.00 -13.86 17.96
CA LEU A 122 -4.10 -14.37 16.93
C LEU A 122 -3.19 -13.27 16.36
N ASN A 123 -1.98 -13.63 15.98
CA ASN A 123 -1.02 -12.70 15.42
C ASN A 123 -1.06 -12.71 13.89
N VAL A 124 -1.08 -11.51 13.31
CA VAL A 124 -1.09 -11.30 11.87
C VAL A 124 0.23 -10.70 11.44
N ALA A 125 0.76 -11.16 10.32
CA ALA A 125 1.93 -10.56 9.68
C ALA A 125 1.70 -10.27 8.20
N LEU A 126 2.42 -9.27 7.71
CA LEU A 126 2.48 -8.87 6.30
C LEU A 126 3.90 -9.03 5.80
N VAL A 127 4.05 -9.66 4.63
CA VAL A 127 5.31 -9.77 3.89
C VAL A 127 5.06 -9.51 2.42
N THR A 128 5.75 -8.53 1.87
CA THR A 128 5.76 -8.22 0.43
C THR A 128 7.20 -7.97 -0.03
N GLY A 129 7.43 -7.98 -1.34
CA GLY A 129 8.74 -7.64 -1.90
C GLY A 129 9.11 -6.16 -1.77
N ASP A 130 8.12 -5.27 -1.65
CA ASP A 130 8.30 -3.82 -1.77
C ASP A 130 8.29 -3.10 -0.43
N VAL A 131 7.70 -3.69 0.62
CA VAL A 131 7.47 -3.03 1.92
C VAL A 131 8.14 -3.82 3.04
N GLU A 132 8.60 -3.12 4.07
CA GLU A 132 9.11 -3.79 5.28
C GLU A 132 8.05 -4.71 5.90
N ALA A 133 8.49 -5.87 6.35
CA ALA A 133 7.62 -6.81 7.04
C ALA A 133 6.99 -6.18 8.29
N ARG A 134 5.69 -6.35 8.47
CA ARG A 134 4.93 -5.84 9.62
C ARG A 134 4.22 -6.98 10.34
N SER A 135 4.00 -6.81 11.64
CA SER A 135 3.24 -7.80 12.42
C SER A 135 2.55 -7.14 13.61
N THR A 136 1.49 -7.78 14.08
CA THR A 136 0.86 -7.45 15.37
C THR A 136 1.68 -7.91 16.58
N LEU A 137 2.74 -8.69 16.37
CA LEU A 137 3.69 -9.06 17.43
C LEU A 137 4.55 -7.85 17.82
N LYS A 138 4.65 -7.60 19.12
CA LYS A 138 5.54 -6.56 19.68
C LYS A 138 6.94 -7.16 19.90
N LEU A 139 7.72 -7.23 18.84
CA LEU A 139 9.12 -7.69 18.92
C LEU A 139 10.04 -6.52 19.23
N LYS A 140 11.10 -6.77 20.01
CA LYS A 140 12.18 -5.79 20.25
C LYS A 140 13.14 -5.70 19.08
N GLU A 141 13.17 -6.71 18.26
CA GLU A 141 14.07 -6.87 17.12
C GLU A 141 13.36 -6.54 15.81
N LYS A 142 14.14 -6.14 14.81
CA LYS A 142 13.63 -5.92 13.45
C LYS A 142 13.03 -7.23 12.91
N LEU A 143 11.85 -7.12 12.34
CA LEU A 143 11.17 -8.23 11.69
C LEU A 143 11.66 -8.28 10.23
N ASP A 144 12.24 -9.40 9.85
CA ASP A 144 12.60 -9.70 8.46
C ASP A 144 11.80 -10.89 7.93
N PHE A 145 11.94 -11.13 6.63
CA PHE A 145 11.23 -12.22 5.93
C PHE A 145 11.45 -13.60 6.58
N ASN A 146 12.72 -13.94 6.87
CA ASN A 146 13.05 -15.24 7.45
C ASN A 146 12.48 -15.42 8.85
N LYS A 147 12.50 -14.35 9.64
CA LYS A 147 11.92 -14.34 10.98
C LYS A 147 10.41 -14.51 10.94
N VAL A 148 9.71 -13.83 10.01
CA VAL A 148 8.27 -14.01 9.79
C VAL A 148 7.96 -15.46 9.45
N LEU A 149 8.68 -16.05 8.50
CA LEU A 149 8.46 -17.45 8.11
C LEU A 149 8.75 -18.42 9.26
N THR A 150 9.78 -18.14 10.06
CA THR A 150 10.11 -18.98 11.22
C THR A 150 9.05 -18.89 12.31
N LEU A 151 8.48 -17.72 12.55
CA LEU A 151 7.39 -17.53 13.50
C LEU A 151 6.05 -18.07 12.98
N PHE A 152 5.83 -18.07 11.66
CA PHE A 152 4.65 -18.66 11.04
C PHE A 152 4.72 -20.19 11.01
N SER A 153 5.89 -20.78 10.75
CA SER A 153 6.10 -22.23 10.65
C SER A 153 7.18 -22.70 11.63
N PRO A 154 6.94 -22.61 12.95
CA PRO A 154 7.98 -22.79 13.97
C PRO A 154 8.61 -24.19 13.97
N ILE A 155 7.84 -25.22 13.67
CA ILE A 155 8.33 -26.61 13.66
C ILE A 155 9.24 -26.85 12.45
N SER A 156 8.75 -26.52 11.23
CA SER A 156 9.49 -26.76 9.99
C SER A 156 10.70 -25.85 9.80
N LYS A 157 10.74 -24.71 10.48
CA LYS A 157 11.84 -23.73 10.46
C LYS A 157 12.72 -23.80 11.71
N GLU A 158 12.55 -24.83 12.53
CA GLU A 158 13.37 -25.09 13.73
C GLU A 158 13.51 -23.85 14.63
N ARG A 159 12.38 -23.13 14.88
CA ARG A 159 12.36 -21.86 15.64
C ARG A 159 13.13 -21.99 16.98
N GLU A 160 12.97 -23.09 17.69
CA GLU A 160 13.62 -23.28 19.00
C GLU A 160 15.14 -23.28 18.90
N ALA A 161 15.70 -23.74 17.78
CA ALA A 161 17.13 -23.71 17.51
C ALA A 161 17.59 -22.31 17.05
N VAL A 162 16.80 -21.64 16.19
CA VAL A 162 17.18 -20.36 15.57
C VAL A 162 16.86 -19.17 16.46
N TYR A 163 15.67 -19.17 17.10
CA TYR A 163 15.17 -18.08 17.97
C TYR A 163 14.59 -18.63 19.29
N PRO A 164 15.40 -19.22 20.18
CA PRO A 164 14.92 -19.87 21.41
C PRO A 164 14.21 -18.92 22.38
N HIS A 165 14.44 -17.62 22.26
CA HIS A 165 13.83 -16.58 23.08
C HIS A 165 12.45 -16.13 22.57
N LEU A 166 12.08 -16.43 21.32
CA LEU A 166 10.81 -16.05 20.71
C LEU A 166 9.82 -17.21 20.84
N LYS A 167 8.84 -17.06 21.74
CA LYS A 167 7.80 -18.07 21.97
C LYS A 167 6.51 -17.80 21.20
N ASP A 168 6.28 -16.54 20.86
CA ASP A 168 5.09 -16.14 20.13
C ASP A 168 5.14 -16.63 18.67
N GLU A 169 3.97 -16.88 18.11
CA GLU A 169 3.80 -17.35 16.75
C GLU A 169 2.99 -16.36 15.92
N ILE A 170 3.16 -16.42 14.61
CA ILE A 170 2.29 -15.78 13.63
C ILE A 170 1.25 -16.80 13.21
N ASP A 171 -0.01 -16.43 13.26
CA ASP A 171 -1.14 -17.29 12.93
C ASP A 171 -1.69 -16.99 11.53
N VAL A 172 -1.72 -15.73 11.14
CA VAL A 172 -2.16 -15.30 9.81
C VAL A 172 -1.01 -14.59 9.11
N LEU A 173 -0.63 -15.10 7.94
CA LEU A 173 0.39 -14.50 7.10
C LEU A 173 -0.27 -13.99 5.81
N ILE A 174 -0.14 -12.69 5.55
CA ILE A 174 -0.54 -12.05 4.30
C ILE A 174 0.73 -11.79 3.50
N ALA A 175 0.79 -12.29 2.27
CA ALA A 175 1.99 -12.23 1.45
C ALA A 175 1.68 -11.95 -0.02
N THR A 176 2.67 -11.40 -0.72
CA THR A 176 2.73 -11.39 -2.19
C THR A 176 3.75 -12.42 -2.67
N ASP A 177 3.73 -12.68 -3.99
CA ASP A 177 4.71 -13.54 -4.67
C ASP A 177 6.14 -12.98 -4.54
#